data_e50a3c02113a1889206224fedb1afc72
#
_entry.id   e50a3c02113a1889206224fedb1afc72
#
_cell.length_a   1.000
_cell.length_b   1.000
_cell.length_c   1.000
_cell.angle_alpha   90.00
_cell.angle_beta   90.00
_cell.angle_gamma   90.00
#
_symmetry.space_group_name_H-M   'P 1'
#
loop_
_entity.id
_entity.type
_entity.pdbx_description
1 polymer ?
#
loop_
_entity_poly.entity_id
_entity_poly.type
_entity_poly.pdbx_seq_one_letter_code
_entity_poly.pdbx_strand_id
1 'polypeptide(L)'
;MGNPHHAIRAVLLILRFSAITAALALLAQSPAQAVPRSDFGITIGPAVLCRDKLDMKIYYDYLKGSFGQPYKHEQGAYWFRTKTQLFGKDLVEVFVSDQSTEWEFIGAVFKVKPDELAKTLQSEAGPLYVKTATGYQYSPYQTQSLSEIMWQSNNAKLLCRHHVAPLP
;
A
#
# COMPACT_ATOMS: atom_id res chain seq x y z
N MET A 1 12.10 21.99 68.64
CA MET A 1 11.45 22.86 67.65
C MET A 1 12.09 22.58 66.31
N GLY A 2 11.46 21.74 65.48
CA GLY A 2 11.98 21.32 64.14
C GLY A 2 11.59 22.35 63.08
N ASN A 3 12.54 22.69 62.28
CA ASN A 3 12.44 23.74 61.27
C ASN A 3 11.57 23.28 60.07
N PRO A 4 10.42 23.90 59.76
CA PRO A 4 9.45 23.43 58.75
C PRO A 4 9.99 23.57 57.30
N HIS A 5 11.08 24.25 57.08
CA HIS A 5 11.61 24.48 55.73
C HIS A 5 12.28 23.26 55.06
N HIS A 6 12.67 22.22 55.81
CA HIS A 6 13.27 21.02 55.24
C HIS A 6 12.26 20.03 54.64
N ALA A 7 11.02 20.00 55.17
CA ALA A 7 9.98 19.09 54.70
C ALA A 7 9.43 19.49 53.32
N ILE A 8 9.35 20.78 53.01
CA ILE A 8 8.80 21.29 51.74
C ILE A 8 9.75 21.04 50.56
N ARG A 9 11.08 21.11 50.81
CA ARG A 9 12.07 20.86 49.75
C ARG A 9 12.12 19.39 49.30
N ALA A 10 11.93 18.45 50.22
CA ALA A 10 11.93 17.02 49.91
C ALA A 10 10.69 16.62 49.04
N VAL A 11 9.53 17.18 49.31
CA VAL A 11 8.29 16.89 48.55
C VAL A 11 8.38 17.44 47.12
N LEU A 12 8.97 18.62 46.91
CA LEU A 12 9.13 19.21 45.58
C LEU A 12 10.14 18.43 44.70
N LEU A 13 11.15 17.80 45.29
CA LEU A 13 12.12 16.98 44.56
C LEU A 13 11.48 15.67 44.05
N ILE A 14 10.64 15.04 44.87
CA ILE A 14 9.97 13.77 44.51
C ILE A 14 8.98 13.99 43.37
N LEU A 15 8.23 15.11 43.35
CA LEU A 15 7.29 15.45 42.29
C LEU A 15 7.97 15.74 40.94
N ARG A 16 9.21 16.22 40.95
CA ARG A 16 9.95 16.48 39.70
C ARG A 16 10.52 15.21 39.05
N PHE A 17 10.87 14.20 39.81
CA PHE A 17 11.35 12.93 39.28
C PHE A 17 10.24 12.07 38.67
N SER A 18 9.01 12.13 39.21
CA SER A 18 7.86 11.38 38.66
C SER A 18 7.39 11.90 37.29
N ALA A 19 7.60 13.17 36.96
CA ALA A 19 7.20 13.74 35.69
C ALA A 19 8.13 13.34 34.51
N ILE A 20 9.40 13.05 34.80
CA ILE A 20 10.41 12.71 33.79
C ILE A 20 10.28 11.26 33.34
N THR A 21 9.88 10.35 34.22
CA THR A 21 9.71 8.92 33.90
C THR A 21 8.46 8.66 33.01
N ALA A 22 7.42 9.46 33.13
CA ALA A 22 6.22 9.34 32.28
C ALA A 22 6.46 9.81 30.83
N ALA A 23 7.38 10.75 30.60
CA ALA A 23 7.68 11.27 29.25
C ALA A 23 8.54 10.30 28.41
N LEU A 24 9.38 9.45 29.04
CA LEU A 24 10.20 8.48 28.30
C LEU A 24 9.41 7.26 27.80
N ALA A 25 8.28 6.92 28.42
CA ALA A 25 7.48 5.76 28.04
C ALA A 25 6.66 5.97 26.74
N LEU A 26 6.48 7.22 26.30
CA LEU A 26 5.72 7.57 25.10
C LEU A 26 6.54 7.51 23.79
N LEU A 27 7.86 7.36 23.87
CA LEU A 27 8.75 7.37 22.69
C LEU A 27 9.04 5.99 22.10
N ALA A 28 8.55 4.90 22.68
CA ALA A 28 8.89 3.53 22.26
C ALA A 28 7.84 2.81 21.41
N GLN A 29 6.81 3.50 20.94
CA GLN A 29 5.84 2.90 20.01
C GLN A 29 6.25 3.18 18.56
N SER A 30 7.35 2.59 18.10
CA SER A 30 7.55 2.43 16.66
C SER A 30 6.43 1.54 16.13
N PRO A 31 5.64 1.99 15.14
CA PRO A 31 4.65 1.10 14.53
C PRO A 31 5.38 -0.11 13.98
N ALA A 32 5.02 -1.29 14.46
CA ALA A 32 5.54 -2.55 13.93
C ALA A 32 5.25 -2.55 12.43
N GLN A 33 6.31 -2.45 11.61
CA GLN A 33 6.17 -2.55 10.16
C GLN A 33 5.81 -3.99 9.84
N ALA A 34 4.61 -4.23 9.33
CA ALA A 34 4.21 -5.54 8.86
C ALA A 34 5.21 -6.02 7.80
N VAL A 35 5.80 -7.19 8.04
CA VAL A 35 6.70 -7.84 7.07
C VAL A 35 5.80 -8.47 6.00
N PRO A 36 6.03 -8.19 4.71
CA PRO A 36 5.27 -8.82 3.64
C PRO A 36 5.37 -10.34 3.73
N ARG A 37 4.27 -11.03 3.46
CA ARG A 37 4.27 -12.49 3.37
C ARG A 37 5.17 -12.94 2.22
N SER A 38 5.83 -14.08 2.40
CA SER A 38 6.73 -14.64 1.37
C SER A 38 6.02 -15.00 0.05
N ASP A 39 4.69 -15.14 0.09
CA ASP A 39 3.82 -15.44 -1.05
C ASP A 39 3.26 -14.20 -1.78
N PHE A 40 3.68 -12.98 -1.39
CA PHE A 40 3.16 -11.73 -1.96
C PHE A 40 3.25 -11.67 -3.49
N GLY A 41 4.41 -12.00 -4.04
CA GLY A 41 4.62 -12.01 -5.49
C GLY A 41 3.73 -13.00 -6.23
N ILE A 42 3.48 -14.18 -5.62
CA ILE A 42 2.65 -15.24 -6.18
C ILE A 42 1.17 -14.86 -6.11
N THR A 43 0.74 -14.17 -5.06
CA THR A 43 -0.66 -13.79 -4.85
C THR A 43 -1.03 -12.52 -5.62
N ILE A 44 -0.21 -11.48 -5.53
CA ILE A 44 -0.55 -10.16 -6.10
C ILE A 44 -0.08 -10.02 -7.55
N GLY A 45 1.02 -10.67 -7.92
CA GLY A 45 1.57 -10.59 -9.28
C GLY A 45 0.58 -10.98 -10.37
N PRO A 46 0.01 -12.19 -10.36
CA PRO A 46 -1.00 -12.61 -11.34
C PRO A 46 -2.25 -11.70 -11.34
N ALA A 47 -2.69 -11.25 -10.16
CA ALA A 47 -3.87 -10.39 -10.04
C ALA A 47 -3.70 -9.04 -10.75
N VAL A 48 -2.59 -8.32 -10.50
CA VAL A 48 -2.34 -7.02 -11.15
C VAL A 48 -2.04 -7.14 -12.65
N LEU A 49 -1.65 -8.36 -13.12
CA LEU A 49 -1.48 -8.67 -14.53
C LEU A 49 -2.77 -9.14 -15.22
N CYS A 50 -3.91 -9.13 -14.53
CA CYS A 50 -5.19 -9.70 -15.01
C CYS A 50 -5.09 -11.17 -15.46
N ARG A 51 -4.28 -11.96 -14.78
CA ARG A 51 -4.13 -13.41 -15.05
C ARG A 51 -4.99 -14.28 -14.17
N ASP A 52 -5.46 -13.71 -13.05
CA ASP A 52 -6.36 -14.39 -12.11
C ASP A 52 -7.76 -13.81 -12.19
N LYS A 53 -8.75 -14.63 -11.81
CA LYS A 53 -10.09 -14.12 -11.53
C LYS A 53 -10.01 -13.23 -10.29
N LEU A 54 -10.50 -12.01 -10.42
CA LEU A 54 -10.50 -11.06 -9.32
C LEU A 54 -11.57 -11.47 -8.29
N ASP A 55 -11.15 -11.61 -7.04
CA ASP A 55 -12.01 -11.71 -5.86
C ASP A 55 -11.54 -10.64 -4.85
N MET A 56 -12.24 -9.53 -4.83
CA MET A 56 -11.83 -8.35 -4.07
C MET A 56 -11.78 -8.61 -2.57
N LYS A 57 -12.66 -9.49 -2.06
CA LYS A 57 -12.64 -9.85 -0.64
C LYS A 57 -11.37 -10.61 -0.27
N ILE A 58 -10.97 -11.58 -1.09
CA ILE A 58 -9.74 -12.36 -0.87
C ILE A 58 -8.53 -11.44 -0.87
N TYR A 59 -8.41 -10.54 -1.86
CA TYR A 59 -7.29 -9.61 -1.95
C TYR A 59 -7.28 -8.58 -0.82
N TYR A 60 -8.44 -8.05 -0.43
CA TYR A 60 -8.53 -7.15 0.71
C TYR A 60 -8.06 -7.85 2.00
N ASP A 61 -8.57 -9.05 2.29
CA ASP A 61 -8.21 -9.81 3.49
C ASP A 61 -6.71 -10.17 3.50
N TYR A 62 -6.17 -10.53 2.34
CA TYR A 62 -4.74 -10.81 2.17
C TYR A 62 -3.88 -9.56 2.44
N LEU A 63 -4.22 -8.43 1.84
CA LEU A 63 -3.48 -7.17 2.01
C LEU A 63 -3.58 -6.67 3.45
N LYS A 64 -4.76 -6.76 4.06
CA LYS A 64 -4.98 -6.42 5.47
C LYS A 64 -4.17 -7.31 6.41
N GLY A 65 -4.09 -8.62 6.13
CA GLY A 65 -3.27 -9.56 6.89
C GLY A 65 -1.76 -9.32 6.72
N SER A 66 -1.33 -8.80 5.56
CA SER A 66 0.07 -8.54 5.23
C SER A 66 0.58 -7.17 5.69
N PHE A 67 -0.26 -6.14 5.60
CA PHE A 67 0.16 -4.73 5.81
C PHE A 67 -0.64 -4.01 6.90
N GLY A 68 -1.59 -4.68 7.56
CA GLY A 68 -2.48 -4.07 8.54
C GLY A 68 -3.67 -3.36 7.89
N GLN A 69 -4.30 -2.45 8.64
CA GLN A 69 -5.44 -1.69 8.12
C GLN A 69 -5.03 -0.80 6.92
N PRO A 70 -5.93 -0.58 5.95
CA PRO A 70 -5.68 0.39 4.90
C PRO A 70 -5.43 1.77 5.53
N TYR A 71 -4.40 2.45 5.05
CA TYR A 71 -4.07 3.79 5.55
C TYR A 71 -4.98 4.87 4.94
N LYS A 72 -5.65 4.52 3.83
CA LYS A 72 -6.50 5.42 3.07
C LYS A 72 -7.64 4.63 2.42
N HIS A 73 -8.85 5.20 2.41
CA HIS A 73 -10.01 4.70 1.70
C HIS A 73 -10.59 5.87 0.89
N GLU A 74 -10.38 5.86 -0.40
CA GLU A 74 -10.84 6.90 -1.31
C GLU A 74 -10.97 6.38 -2.75
N GLN A 75 -11.80 7.05 -3.56
CA GLN A 75 -12.00 6.73 -4.98
C GLN A 75 -12.42 5.27 -5.22
N GLY A 76 -13.23 4.71 -4.32
CA GLY A 76 -13.70 3.33 -4.43
C GLY A 76 -12.63 2.28 -4.13
N ALA A 77 -11.56 2.62 -3.41
CA ALA A 77 -10.44 1.73 -3.13
C ALA A 77 -9.90 1.82 -1.70
N TYR A 78 -9.46 0.67 -1.18
CA TYR A 78 -8.64 0.55 0.02
C TYR A 78 -7.17 0.55 -0.37
N TRP A 79 -6.37 1.45 0.23
CA TRP A 79 -4.96 1.65 -0.07
C TRP A 79 -4.06 1.19 1.08
N PHE A 80 -3.02 0.43 0.75
CA PHE A 80 -2.06 -0.12 1.70
C PHE A 80 -0.65 0.36 1.35
N ARG A 81 0.06 0.94 2.32
CA ARG A 81 1.48 1.25 2.15
C ARG A 81 2.31 -0.01 2.26
N THR A 82 3.31 -0.13 1.41
CA THR A 82 4.20 -1.28 1.42
C THR A 82 5.65 -0.85 1.22
N LYS A 83 6.59 -1.70 1.66
CA LYS A 83 8.02 -1.58 1.42
C LYS A 83 8.56 -2.89 0.85
N THR A 84 7.80 -3.53 -0.02
CA THR A 84 8.17 -4.79 -0.66
C THR A 84 8.48 -4.57 -2.13
N GLN A 85 8.88 -5.63 -2.80
CA GLN A 85 9.12 -5.65 -4.24
C GLN A 85 8.12 -6.55 -4.95
N LEU A 86 7.82 -6.19 -6.19
CA LEU A 86 7.07 -7.03 -7.13
C LEU A 86 7.75 -6.88 -8.50
N PHE A 87 7.98 -8.00 -9.19
CA PHE A 87 8.74 -8.02 -10.45
C PHE A 87 10.12 -7.33 -10.33
N GLY A 88 10.83 -7.53 -9.21
CA GLY A 88 12.13 -6.93 -8.95
C GLY A 88 12.14 -5.40 -8.79
N LYS A 89 10.96 -4.76 -8.67
CA LYS A 89 10.83 -3.30 -8.50
C LYS A 89 10.18 -2.95 -7.16
N ASP A 90 10.66 -1.87 -6.55
CA ASP A 90 10.14 -1.38 -5.28
C ASP A 90 8.71 -0.89 -5.43
N LEU A 91 7.83 -1.37 -4.54
CA LEU A 91 6.46 -0.89 -4.39
C LEU A 91 6.37 0.23 -3.36
N VAL A 92 5.46 1.16 -3.63
CA VAL A 92 5.07 2.22 -2.70
C VAL A 92 3.74 1.89 -2.05
N GLU A 93 2.78 1.43 -2.87
CA GLU A 93 1.41 1.17 -2.47
C GLU A 93 0.83 -0.01 -3.25
N VAL A 94 -0.12 -0.70 -2.62
CA VAL A 94 -1.02 -1.65 -3.27
C VAL A 94 -2.44 -1.25 -2.90
N PHE A 95 -3.38 -1.41 -3.80
CA PHE A 95 -4.77 -1.05 -3.56
C PHE A 95 -5.73 -2.04 -4.21
N VAL A 96 -6.93 -2.12 -3.65
CA VAL A 96 -8.00 -3.01 -4.10
C VAL A 96 -9.33 -2.26 -4.03
N SER A 97 -10.23 -2.49 -4.99
CA SER A 97 -11.55 -1.87 -5.00
C SER A 97 -12.37 -2.26 -3.77
N ASP A 98 -13.21 -1.34 -3.31
CA ASP A 98 -14.12 -1.53 -2.17
C ASP A 98 -15.52 -2.00 -2.58
N GLN A 99 -15.68 -2.32 -3.87
CA GLN A 99 -16.94 -2.76 -4.48
C GLN A 99 -18.08 -1.71 -4.42
N SER A 100 -17.76 -0.45 -4.15
CA SER A 100 -18.73 0.66 -4.17
C SER A 100 -19.03 1.16 -5.58
N THR A 101 -18.30 0.67 -6.59
CA THR A 101 -18.46 1.05 -8.00
C THR A 101 -18.75 -0.18 -8.86
N GLU A 102 -19.13 0.04 -10.12
CA GLU A 102 -19.28 -1.01 -11.11
C GLU A 102 -17.95 -1.63 -11.59
N TRP A 103 -16.84 -1.25 -11.01
CA TRP A 103 -15.51 -1.73 -11.34
C TRP A 103 -14.88 -2.48 -10.17
N GLU A 104 -14.50 -3.72 -10.44
CA GLU A 104 -13.57 -4.46 -9.58
C GLU A 104 -12.15 -4.28 -10.10
N PHE A 105 -11.23 -3.91 -9.21
CA PHE A 105 -9.84 -3.67 -9.60
C PHE A 105 -8.86 -3.93 -8.45
N ILE A 106 -7.66 -4.33 -8.85
CA ILE A 106 -6.49 -4.40 -8.00
C ILE A 106 -5.33 -3.72 -8.70
N GLY A 107 -4.48 -3.03 -7.95
CA GLY A 107 -3.33 -2.37 -8.53
C GLY A 107 -2.18 -2.16 -7.56
N ALA A 108 -1.03 -1.80 -8.12
CA ALA A 108 0.20 -1.56 -7.41
C ALA A 108 0.90 -0.32 -7.96
N VAL A 109 1.48 0.49 -7.08
CA VAL A 109 2.27 1.68 -7.42
C VAL A 109 3.75 1.37 -7.23
N PHE A 110 4.51 1.52 -8.30
CA PHE A 110 5.94 1.21 -8.37
C PHE A 110 6.76 2.49 -8.38
N LYS A 111 7.89 2.48 -7.68
CA LYS A 111 8.83 3.61 -7.63
C LYS A 111 9.70 3.70 -8.90
N VAL A 112 9.08 3.58 -10.06
CA VAL A 112 9.69 3.70 -11.38
C VAL A 112 8.75 4.39 -12.35
N LYS A 113 9.24 4.78 -13.53
CA LYS A 113 8.40 5.35 -14.59
C LYS A 113 7.66 4.27 -15.37
N PRO A 114 6.52 4.58 -16.04
CA PRO A 114 5.76 3.63 -16.87
C PRO A 114 6.59 2.90 -17.92
N ASP A 115 7.48 3.59 -18.63
CA ASP A 115 8.32 2.99 -19.66
C ASP A 115 9.30 1.95 -19.08
N GLU A 116 9.82 2.21 -17.88
CA GLU A 116 10.70 1.26 -17.18
C GLU A 116 9.93 0.04 -16.69
N LEU A 117 8.74 0.26 -16.13
CA LEU A 117 7.88 -0.83 -15.69
C LEU A 117 7.45 -1.70 -16.86
N ALA A 118 7.06 -1.11 -17.99
CA ALA A 118 6.68 -1.87 -19.19
C ALA A 118 7.80 -2.78 -19.69
N LYS A 119 9.04 -2.28 -19.73
CA LYS A 119 10.23 -3.08 -20.09
C LYS A 119 10.47 -4.22 -19.11
N THR A 120 10.37 -3.93 -17.81
CA THR A 120 10.54 -4.94 -16.76
C THR A 120 9.50 -6.05 -16.88
N LEU A 121 8.23 -5.69 -17.03
CA LEU A 121 7.16 -6.68 -17.15
C LEU A 121 7.27 -7.52 -18.42
N GLN A 122 7.80 -6.97 -19.50
CA GLN A 122 8.04 -7.68 -20.73
C GLN A 122 9.11 -8.78 -20.55
N SER A 123 10.19 -8.50 -19.79
CA SER A 123 11.27 -9.45 -19.54
C SER A 123 10.93 -10.47 -18.46
N GLU A 124 10.24 -10.08 -17.40
CA GLU A 124 10.04 -10.90 -16.21
C GLU A 124 8.71 -11.68 -16.22
N ALA A 125 7.64 -11.05 -16.69
CA ALA A 125 6.29 -11.58 -16.60
C ALA A 125 5.67 -11.99 -17.94
N GLY A 126 6.34 -11.68 -19.07
CA GLY A 126 5.93 -12.10 -20.41
C GLY A 126 4.71 -11.42 -21.04
N PRO A 127 3.90 -10.56 -20.38
CA PRO A 127 2.84 -9.87 -21.08
C PRO A 127 3.40 -8.77 -21.98
N LEU A 128 2.93 -8.72 -23.21
CA LEU A 128 3.28 -7.63 -24.12
C LEU A 128 2.45 -6.38 -23.77
N TYR A 129 3.11 -5.37 -23.21
CA TYR A 129 2.54 -4.05 -23.01
C TYR A 129 2.73 -3.21 -24.27
N VAL A 130 1.64 -2.92 -24.94
CA VAL A 130 1.62 -2.10 -26.15
C VAL A 130 1.35 -0.65 -25.76
N LYS A 131 2.13 0.28 -26.32
CA LYS A 131 1.89 1.70 -26.16
C LYS A 131 0.57 2.07 -26.82
N THR A 132 -0.33 2.70 -26.08
CA THR A 132 -1.63 3.10 -26.60
C THR A 132 -1.46 4.25 -27.60
N ALA A 133 -1.97 4.07 -28.84
CA ALA A 133 -1.83 5.05 -29.92
C ALA A 133 -2.66 6.33 -29.70
N THR A 134 -3.64 6.29 -28.83
CA THR A 134 -4.62 7.36 -28.60
C THR A 134 -4.27 8.28 -27.44
N GLY A 135 -2.96 8.51 -27.16
CA GLY A 135 -2.57 9.62 -26.32
C GLY A 135 -3.32 9.74 -24.98
N TYR A 136 -3.82 8.63 -24.43
CA TYR A 136 -4.28 8.62 -23.05
C TYR A 136 -3.07 8.93 -22.16
N GLN A 137 -2.87 10.20 -21.95
CA GLN A 137 -1.73 10.79 -21.24
C GLN A 137 -1.51 10.15 -19.87
N TYR A 138 -2.55 9.52 -19.33
CA TYR A 138 -2.53 8.86 -18.01
C TYR A 138 -2.30 7.35 -18.08
N SER A 139 -2.59 6.67 -19.20
CA SER A 139 -2.46 5.22 -19.37
C SER A 139 -1.66 4.87 -20.63
N PRO A 140 -0.32 5.06 -20.62
CA PRO A 140 0.49 4.91 -21.83
C PRO A 140 0.64 3.47 -22.33
N TYR A 141 0.34 2.46 -21.50
CA TYR A 141 0.53 1.05 -21.86
C TYR A 141 -0.64 0.18 -21.45
N GLN A 142 -1.02 -0.76 -22.31
CA GLN A 142 -2.07 -1.73 -22.06
C GLN A 142 -1.73 -3.09 -22.65
N THR A 143 -2.24 -4.18 -22.04
CA THR A 143 -2.20 -5.54 -22.59
C THR A 143 -3.56 -5.94 -23.18
N GLN A 144 -3.59 -7.06 -23.90
CA GLN A 144 -4.85 -7.66 -24.35
C GLN A 144 -5.76 -8.12 -23.20
N SER A 145 -5.18 -8.48 -22.06
CA SER A 145 -5.92 -8.86 -20.85
C SER A 145 -6.41 -7.67 -20.02
N LEU A 146 -6.35 -6.45 -20.56
CA LEU A 146 -6.79 -5.21 -19.92
C LEU A 146 -5.99 -4.79 -18.65
N SER A 147 -4.80 -5.37 -18.43
CA SER A 147 -3.85 -4.80 -17.47
C SER A 147 -3.24 -3.52 -18.05
N GLU A 148 -3.25 -2.45 -17.27
CA GLU A 148 -2.83 -1.12 -17.71
C GLU A 148 -1.67 -0.60 -16.87
N ILE A 149 -0.71 0.07 -17.51
CA ILE A 149 0.30 0.88 -16.80
C ILE A 149 -0.07 2.34 -16.96
N MET A 150 -0.24 3.02 -15.84
CA MET A 150 -0.68 4.41 -15.76
C MET A 150 0.37 5.26 -15.04
N TRP A 151 0.31 6.58 -15.22
CA TRP A 151 1.01 7.52 -14.36
C TRP A 151 0.31 7.69 -13.03
N GLN A 152 1.08 7.67 -11.93
CA GLN A 152 0.66 8.05 -10.59
C GLN A 152 1.68 9.05 -10.04
N SER A 153 1.44 10.34 -10.28
CA SER A 153 2.44 11.39 -10.06
C SER A 153 3.74 11.10 -10.85
N ASN A 154 4.89 10.86 -10.17
CA ASN A 154 6.15 10.48 -10.81
C ASN A 154 6.40 8.97 -10.86
N ASN A 155 5.41 8.17 -10.48
CA ASN A 155 5.48 6.72 -10.36
C ASN A 155 4.66 6.01 -11.43
N ALA A 156 4.92 4.73 -11.65
CA ALA A 156 4.08 3.86 -12.46
C ALA A 156 3.03 3.18 -11.59
N LYS A 157 1.77 3.19 -12.02
CA LYS A 157 0.68 2.42 -11.45
C LYS A 157 0.28 1.31 -12.40
N LEU A 158 0.42 0.05 -11.96
CA LEU A 158 -0.08 -1.12 -12.65
C LEU A 158 -1.49 -1.42 -12.13
N LEU A 159 -2.44 -1.59 -13.03
CA LEU A 159 -3.86 -1.78 -12.70
C LEU A 159 -4.45 -2.91 -13.52
N CYS A 160 -5.11 -3.86 -12.87
CA CYS A 160 -6.07 -4.76 -13.47
C CYS A 160 -7.48 -4.37 -13.04
N ARG A 161 -8.40 -4.21 -14.00
CA ARG A 161 -9.79 -3.88 -13.73
C ARG A 161 -10.76 -4.67 -14.59
N HIS A 162 -11.90 -5.01 -14.02
CA HIS A 162 -13.02 -5.62 -14.69
C HIS A 162 -14.30 -4.84 -14.42
N HIS A 163 -15.15 -4.73 -15.42
CA HIS A 163 -16.49 -4.21 -15.23
C HIS A 163 -17.37 -5.31 -14.64
N VAL A 164 -18.03 -5.03 -13.55
CA VAL A 164 -19.01 -5.93 -12.94
C VAL A 164 -20.37 -5.52 -13.48
N ALA A 165 -21.01 -6.41 -14.26
CA ALA A 165 -22.37 -6.15 -14.68
C ALA A 165 -23.27 -5.95 -13.44
N PRO A 166 -24.14 -4.94 -13.42
CA PRO A 166 -25.11 -4.80 -12.33
C PRO A 166 -25.90 -6.10 -12.22
N LEU A 167 -26.04 -6.59 -10.98
CA LEU A 167 -26.91 -7.74 -10.71
C LEU A 167 -28.33 -7.40 -11.18
N PRO A 168 -28.99 -8.32 -11.89
CA PRO A 168 -30.35 -8.09 -12.40
C PRO A 168 -31.37 -7.88 -11.28
#